data_621c6567fe043ee74c6d8007848efaac
#
_entry.id   621c6567fe043ee74c6d8007848efaac
#
_cell.length_a   1.000
_cell.length_b   1.000
_cell.length_c   1.000
_cell.angle_alpha   90.00
_cell.angle_beta   90.00
_cell.angle_gamma   90.00
#
_symmetry.space_group_name_H-M   'P 1'
#
loop_
_entity.id
_entity.type
_entity.pdbx_description
1 polymer ?
#
loop_
_entity_poly.entity_id
_entity_poly.type
_entity_poly.pdbx_seq_one_letter_code
_entity_poly.pdbx_strand_id
1 'polypeptide(L)'
;MKYLGELYFIKRISKFQLAIILAGALGFLNGNVKAQSAGFELLGLNMSGAGFAPQVLPGINEKNYVFPTENYFKYWSSQGIRLIRFPIIWERLQSNLGGPLDQNYIALVDRTFAYAQKYNMKVILDLHNYARYKGQIIGTSAVPYSRYKEIMTHIATKWSSQPALFAYDIMNEPNGALAYWPTAAQYGIDGVRVIDKTKPIIIEGNGWASATRWPEWNDSLLNLKDPANNIVYSAHSYFDENAGGNYQAVDVGKLDPMYGVTRVKPFVEWLKKNGKRGYIGEFGIPDNDPRWLTMMDNMLAYLKQNCIPATYWAAGPGWGNYFMSVEPVGGRERPQWATLKKYVNNTSCSTFGPPK
;
A
#
# COMPACT_ATOMS: atom_id res chain seq x y z
N MET A 1 2.23 -36.15 68.32
CA MET A 1 2.08 -37.61 68.32
C MET A 1 2.53 -38.05 66.93
N LYS A 2 3.77 -38.58 66.91
CA LYS A 2 4.15 -40.00 66.75
C LYS A 2 3.76 -40.54 65.38
N TYR A 3 4.52 -41.12 64.47
CA TYR A 3 5.90 -41.68 64.45
C TYR A 3 6.19 -41.97 62.98
N LEU A 4 7.39 -41.70 62.40
CA LEU A 4 8.52 -42.63 62.15
C LEU A 4 8.12 -43.88 61.35
N GLY A 5 8.78 -44.25 60.32
CA GLY A 5 10.14 -44.48 59.95
C GLY A 5 10.16 -45.25 58.61
N GLU A 6 11.17 -45.19 58.04
CA GLU A 6 12.44 -45.93 57.70
C GLU A 6 12.38 -46.58 56.31
N LEU A 7 13.24 -46.22 55.38
CA LEU A 7 14.67 -46.55 55.16
C LEU A 7 14.97 -47.95 54.57
N TYR A 8 15.76 -47.93 53.50
CA TYR A 8 16.66 -48.92 52.90
C TYR A 8 16.07 -49.97 51.91
N PHE A 9 16.60 -50.09 50.72
CA PHE A 9 17.84 -50.81 50.39
C PHE A 9 18.28 -50.57 48.91
N ILE A 10 19.57 -50.28 48.79
CA ILE A 10 20.35 -50.26 47.56
C ILE A 10 20.66 -51.73 47.16
N LYS A 11 20.57 -52.01 45.83
CA LYS A 11 21.44 -53.02 45.22
C LYS A 11 21.86 -52.67 43.83
N ARG A 12 23.15 -52.40 43.71
CA ARG A 12 23.94 -52.47 42.49
C ARG A 12 24.07 -53.91 42.04
N ILE A 13 23.92 -54.20 40.72
CA ILE A 13 24.71 -55.24 40.05
C ILE A 13 24.97 -54.77 38.58
N SER A 14 26.21 -55.06 38.23
CA SER A 14 26.98 -54.61 37.08
C SER A 14 26.79 -55.44 35.81
N LYS A 15 27.04 -54.78 34.65
CA LYS A 15 27.72 -55.21 33.39
C LYS A 15 27.40 -56.63 32.86
N PHE A 16 26.97 -56.68 31.60
CA PHE A 16 27.73 -57.16 30.44
C PHE A 16 26.95 -57.02 29.14
N GLN A 17 27.61 -56.46 28.16
CA GLN A 17 27.56 -56.45 26.71
C GLN A 17 26.55 -57.38 26.01
N LEU A 18 25.81 -56.80 25.00
CA LEU A 18 25.85 -57.35 23.65
C LEU A 18 25.50 -56.23 22.64
N ALA A 19 26.45 -55.92 21.80
CA ALA A 19 26.27 -55.04 20.64
C ALA A 19 25.52 -55.81 19.53
N ILE A 20 24.42 -55.23 19.06
CA ILE A 20 23.88 -55.60 17.76
C ILE A 20 23.81 -54.30 16.95
N ILE A 21 24.69 -54.24 15.95
CA ILE A 21 24.73 -53.21 14.93
C ILE A 21 23.53 -53.44 13.98
N LEU A 22 22.53 -52.57 14.05
CA LEU A 22 21.59 -52.39 12.94
C LEU A 22 21.88 -51.04 12.32
N ALA A 23 22.66 -51.04 11.24
CA ALA A 23 22.83 -49.93 10.34
C ALA A 23 21.52 -49.73 9.55
N GLY A 24 20.61 -48.96 10.13
CA GLY A 24 19.47 -48.42 9.40
C GLY A 24 19.88 -47.09 8.73
N ALA A 25 20.07 -47.13 7.44
CA ALA A 25 20.30 -45.94 6.64
C ALA A 25 19.10 -44.97 6.76
N LEU A 26 19.20 -44.01 7.70
CA LEU A 26 18.38 -42.80 7.67
C LEU A 26 18.94 -41.91 6.57
N GLY A 27 18.43 -42.11 5.34
CA GLY A 27 18.58 -41.15 4.29
C GLY A 27 17.98 -39.83 4.74
N PHE A 28 18.83 -38.90 5.19
CA PHE A 28 18.47 -37.49 5.25
C PHE A 28 18.18 -37.03 3.82
N LEU A 29 16.91 -37.10 3.42
CA LEU A 29 16.41 -36.29 2.34
C LEU A 29 16.55 -34.83 2.78
N ASN A 30 17.72 -34.27 2.55
CA ASN A 30 17.89 -32.82 2.46
C ASN A 30 17.07 -32.34 1.23
N GLY A 31 15.75 -32.36 1.39
CA GLY A 31 14.89 -31.56 0.57
C GLY A 31 15.28 -30.12 0.88
N ASN A 32 16.07 -29.51 0.01
CA ASN A 32 16.14 -28.09 -0.10
C ASN A 32 14.71 -27.61 -0.38
N VAL A 33 13.93 -27.39 0.66
CA VAL A 33 12.77 -26.53 0.62
C VAL A 33 13.39 -25.17 0.34
N LYS A 34 13.56 -24.84 -0.96
CA LYS A 34 13.70 -23.44 -1.37
C LYS A 34 12.54 -22.77 -0.69
N ALA A 35 12.83 -21.92 0.30
CA ALA A 35 11.86 -20.99 0.82
C ALA A 35 11.34 -20.28 -0.42
N GLN A 36 10.10 -20.60 -0.80
CA GLN A 36 9.42 -19.93 -1.89
C GLN A 36 9.39 -18.48 -1.43
N SER A 37 10.16 -17.62 -2.07
CA SER A 37 10.15 -16.19 -1.75
C SER A 37 8.69 -15.81 -1.76
N ALA A 38 8.20 -15.34 -0.60
CA ALA A 38 6.81 -14.93 -0.47
C ALA A 38 6.53 -14.01 -1.65
N GLY A 39 5.65 -14.43 -2.56
CA GLY A 39 5.34 -13.67 -3.76
C GLY A 39 4.83 -12.28 -3.34
N PHE A 40 5.06 -11.30 -4.19
CA PHE A 40 4.60 -9.95 -3.96
C PHE A 40 3.07 -9.89 -4.11
N GLU A 41 2.38 -9.20 -3.19
CA GLU A 41 0.92 -9.05 -3.27
C GLU A 41 0.53 -8.16 -4.46
N LEU A 42 -0.19 -8.72 -5.42
CA LEU A 42 -0.63 -7.99 -6.61
C LEU A 42 -1.86 -7.11 -6.36
N LEU A 43 -2.68 -7.46 -5.38
CA LEU A 43 -3.88 -6.69 -5.04
C LEU A 43 -3.88 -6.29 -3.57
N GLY A 44 -4.08 -5.02 -3.35
CA GLY A 44 -4.36 -4.43 -2.04
C GLY A 44 -5.59 -3.53 -2.09
N LEU A 45 -5.84 -2.84 -0.98
CA LEU A 45 -6.95 -1.89 -0.84
C LEU A 45 -6.43 -0.54 -0.34
N ASN A 46 -7.03 0.54 -0.82
CA ASN A 46 -6.94 1.84 -0.15
C ASN A 46 -7.85 1.80 1.08
N MET A 47 -7.25 1.72 2.27
CA MET A 47 -7.97 1.76 3.55
C MET A 47 -8.14 3.21 3.96
N SER A 48 -9.10 3.90 3.36
CA SER A 48 -9.27 5.33 3.58
C SER A 48 -10.30 5.66 4.65
N GLY A 49 -10.41 6.94 4.97
CA GLY A 49 -11.24 7.46 6.07
C GLY A 49 -10.48 8.55 6.83
N ALA A 50 -9.21 8.32 7.14
CA ALA A 50 -8.34 9.31 7.79
C ALA A 50 -8.08 10.56 6.93
N GLY A 51 -8.28 10.45 5.60
CA GLY A 51 -8.16 11.55 4.64
C GLY A 51 -9.46 12.33 4.38
N PHE A 52 -10.61 11.94 4.93
CA PHE A 52 -11.89 12.60 4.65
C PHE A 52 -11.94 14.06 5.08
N ALA A 53 -12.80 14.85 4.42
CA ALA A 53 -12.98 16.27 4.65
C ALA A 53 -11.64 17.05 4.73
N PRO A 54 -10.77 16.99 3.71
CA PRO A 54 -9.44 17.62 3.73
C PRO A 54 -9.52 19.15 3.82
N GLN A 55 -10.68 19.73 3.51
CA GLN A 55 -10.95 21.18 3.65
C GLN A 55 -11.24 21.61 5.10
N VAL A 56 -11.51 20.67 6.01
CA VAL A 56 -11.73 20.94 7.43
C VAL A 56 -10.48 20.61 8.22
N LEU A 57 -9.65 21.62 8.48
CA LEU A 57 -8.32 21.45 9.05
C LEU A 57 -8.19 22.12 10.43
N PRO A 58 -7.59 21.44 11.41
CA PRO A 58 -7.10 20.07 11.35
C PRO A 58 -8.22 19.03 11.36
N GLY A 59 -9.45 19.42 11.65
CA GLY A 59 -10.59 18.54 11.81
C GLY A 59 -10.57 17.75 13.13
N ILE A 60 -11.61 16.96 13.35
CA ILE A 60 -11.80 16.13 14.55
C ILE A 60 -12.08 14.71 14.10
N ASN A 61 -11.33 13.73 14.67
CA ASN A 61 -11.59 12.31 14.45
C ASN A 61 -13.02 11.94 14.87
N GLU A 62 -13.65 10.99 14.18
CA GLU A 62 -15.05 10.55 14.34
C GLU A 62 -16.11 11.61 13.97
N LYS A 63 -15.68 12.82 13.57
CA LYS A 63 -16.58 13.88 13.10
C LYS A 63 -16.31 14.31 11.67
N ASN A 64 -15.08 14.63 11.34
CA ASN A 64 -14.68 15.12 10.02
C ASN A 64 -13.92 14.06 9.23
N TYR A 65 -13.20 13.20 9.91
CA TYR A 65 -12.51 12.05 9.38
C TYR A 65 -12.62 10.88 10.36
N VAL A 66 -12.32 9.68 9.91
CA VAL A 66 -12.46 8.49 10.74
C VAL A 66 -11.32 7.51 10.46
N PHE A 67 -10.69 7.04 11.52
CA PHE A 67 -9.68 5.98 11.42
C PHE A 67 -10.33 4.60 11.45
N PRO A 68 -9.81 3.62 10.69
CA PRO A 68 -10.34 2.27 10.71
C PRO A 68 -10.14 1.63 12.09
N THR A 69 -11.18 0.94 12.55
CA THR A 69 -11.10 0.10 13.74
C THR A 69 -10.44 -1.25 13.43
N GLU A 70 -10.08 -2.01 14.46
CA GLU A 70 -9.51 -3.34 14.31
C GLU A 70 -10.33 -4.27 13.43
N ASN A 71 -11.66 -4.14 13.45
CA ASN A 71 -12.57 -4.99 12.70
C ASN A 71 -12.36 -4.91 11.17
N TYR A 72 -11.98 -3.75 10.64
CA TYR A 72 -11.65 -3.61 9.21
C TYR A 72 -10.43 -4.47 8.84
N PHE A 73 -9.36 -4.41 9.65
CA PHE A 73 -8.15 -5.21 9.43
C PHE A 73 -8.44 -6.72 9.57
N LYS A 74 -9.19 -7.11 10.60
CA LYS A 74 -9.63 -8.49 10.81
C LYS A 74 -10.43 -9.01 9.64
N TYR A 75 -11.42 -8.25 9.17
CA TYR A 75 -12.26 -8.63 8.05
C TYR A 75 -11.44 -8.78 6.77
N TRP A 76 -10.73 -7.75 6.34
CA TRP A 76 -9.99 -7.78 5.08
C TRP A 76 -8.83 -8.78 5.10
N SER A 77 -8.18 -8.99 6.24
CA SER A 77 -7.21 -10.05 6.40
C SER A 77 -7.83 -11.44 6.24
N SER A 78 -9.05 -11.66 6.77
CA SER A 78 -9.78 -12.92 6.59
C SER A 78 -10.18 -13.16 5.13
N GLN A 79 -10.35 -12.09 4.35
CA GLN A 79 -10.57 -12.14 2.91
C GLN A 79 -9.28 -12.35 2.09
N GLY A 80 -8.12 -12.43 2.75
CA GLY A 80 -6.82 -12.66 2.13
C GLY A 80 -6.04 -11.39 1.78
N ILE A 81 -6.56 -10.20 2.02
CA ILE A 81 -5.82 -8.94 1.78
C ILE A 81 -4.62 -8.85 2.72
N ARG A 82 -3.44 -8.52 2.14
CA ARG A 82 -2.16 -8.38 2.86
C ARG A 82 -1.48 -7.04 2.61
N LEU A 83 -2.00 -6.23 1.69
CA LEU A 83 -1.46 -4.92 1.35
C LEU A 83 -2.56 -3.87 1.47
N ILE A 84 -2.29 -2.79 2.20
CA ILE A 84 -3.14 -1.61 2.24
C ILE A 84 -2.33 -0.35 1.91
N ARG A 85 -2.92 0.57 1.14
CA ARG A 85 -2.47 1.96 1.01
C ARG A 85 -3.29 2.78 1.98
N PHE A 86 -2.62 3.54 2.85
CA PHE A 86 -3.24 4.24 3.96
C PHE A 86 -3.01 5.75 3.86
N PRO A 87 -4.02 6.51 3.41
CA PRO A 87 -3.93 7.96 3.24
C PRO A 87 -3.90 8.69 4.60
N ILE A 88 -2.94 9.59 4.77
CA ILE A 88 -2.88 10.58 5.86
C ILE A 88 -2.77 12.00 5.30
N ILE A 89 -3.18 12.99 6.08
CA ILE A 89 -3.17 14.41 5.70
C ILE A 89 -2.06 15.13 6.43
N TRP A 90 -1.20 15.87 5.70
CA TRP A 90 -0.09 16.60 6.26
C TRP A 90 -0.53 17.60 7.34
N GLU A 91 -1.56 18.40 7.05
CA GLU A 91 -2.05 19.43 7.96
C GLU A 91 -2.66 18.86 9.25
N ARG A 92 -3.07 17.59 9.25
CA ARG A 92 -3.50 16.89 10.47
C ARG A 92 -2.33 16.37 11.28
N LEU A 93 -1.30 15.92 10.58
CA LEU A 93 -0.06 15.47 11.21
C LEU A 93 0.78 16.65 11.72
N GLN A 94 0.77 17.78 11.00
CA GLN A 94 1.53 18.99 11.33
C GLN A 94 0.68 20.22 10.99
N SER A 95 -0.07 20.72 11.96
CA SER A 95 -1.05 21.80 11.76
C SER A 95 -0.41 23.16 11.44
N ASN A 96 0.81 23.38 11.88
CA ASN A 96 1.62 24.56 11.56
C ASN A 96 2.87 24.10 10.82
N LEU A 97 3.12 24.67 9.65
CA LEU A 97 4.25 24.32 8.79
C LEU A 97 5.59 24.51 9.54
N GLY A 98 6.34 23.42 9.69
CA GLY A 98 7.59 23.41 10.48
C GLY A 98 7.37 23.40 12.00
N GLY A 99 6.14 23.26 12.46
CA GLY A 99 5.81 23.11 13.88
C GLY A 99 5.85 21.64 14.35
N PRO A 100 5.50 21.40 15.62
CA PRO A 100 5.48 20.05 16.18
C PRO A 100 4.39 19.18 15.50
N LEU A 101 4.62 17.88 15.50
CA LEU A 101 3.63 16.90 15.04
C LEU A 101 2.51 16.73 16.10
N ASP A 102 1.29 16.54 15.63
CA ASP A 102 0.13 16.27 16.46
C ASP A 102 0.21 14.86 17.06
N GLN A 103 0.34 14.77 18.38
CA GLN A 103 0.51 13.50 19.09
C GLN A 103 -0.74 12.63 19.07
N ASN A 104 -1.93 13.23 19.02
CA ASN A 104 -3.19 12.49 18.92
C ASN A 104 -3.32 11.84 17.52
N TYR A 105 -2.99 12.60 16.47
CA TYR A 105 -2.99 12.05 15.11
C TYR A 105 -1.94 10.95 14.93
N ILE A 106 -0.73 11.14 15.48
CA ILE A 106 0.32 10.11 15.54
C ILE A 106 -0.20 8.83 16.21
N ALA A 107 -0.86 8.95 17.38
CA ALA A 107 -1.38 7.79 18.10
C ALA A 107 -2.42 7.00 17.26
N LEU A 108 -3.22 7.68 16.44
CA LEU A 108 -4.16 7.05 15.53
C LEU A 108 -3.46 6.30 14.40
N VAL A 109 -2.39 6.87 13.83
CA VAL A 109 -1.56 6.21 12.82
C VAL A 109 -0.81 5.02 13.42
N ASP A 110 -0.24 5.16 14.62
CA ASP A 110 0.43 4.08 15.36
C ASP A 110 -0.53 2.89 15.59
N ARG A 111 -1.77 3.18 15.96
CA ARG A 111 -2.82 2.18 16.14
C ARG A 111 -3.14 1.45 14.82
N THR A 112 -3.15 2.17 13.70
CA THR A 112 -3.33 1.58 12.37
C THR A 112 -2.20 0.60 12.03
N PHE A 113 -0.95 0.97 12.29
CA PHE A 113 0.19 0.06 12.12
C PHE A 113 0.11 -1.17 13.03
N ALA A 114 -0.31 -0.97 14.29
CA ALA A 114 -0.49 -2.08 15.24
C ALA A 114 -1.53 -3.09 14.74
N TYR A 115 -2.66 -2.62 14.22
CA TYR A 115 -3.67 -3.50 13.63
C TYR A 115 -3.16 -4.19 12.37
N ALA A 116 -2.50 -3.47 11.45
CA ALA A 116 -1.91 -4.06 10.27
C ALA A 116 -0.91 -5.16 10.62
N GLN A 117 -0.03 -4.92 11.58
CA GLN A 117 0.93 -5.92 12.07
C GLN A 117 0.23 -7.14 12.67
N LYS A 118 -0.77 -6.93 13.53
CA LYS A 118 -1.54 -8.00 14.18
C LYS A 118 -2.19 -8.95 13.17
N TYR A 119 -2.65 -8.41 12.05
CA TYR A 119 -3.33 -9.16 10.99
C TYR A 119 -2.43 -9.49 9.79
N ASN A 120 -1.10 -9.42 9.97
CA ASN A 120 -0.11 -9.73 8.93
C ASN A 120 -0.34 -8.97 7.62
N MET A 121 -0.66 -7.69 7.72
CA MET A 121 -0.84 -6.79 6.59
C MET A 121 0.34 -5.82 6.49
N LYS A 122 0.65 -5.40 5.27
CA LYS A 122 1.65 -4.38 4.96
C LYS A 122 0.96 -3.07 4.60
N VAL A 123 1.61 -1.96 4.96
CA VAL A 123 1.09 -0.61 4.79
C VAL A 123 2.00 0.18 3.85
N ILE A 124 1.42 0.72 2.80
CA ILE A 124 1.96 1.85 2.04
C ILE A 124 1.40 3.10 2.71
N LEU A 125 2.25 3.87 3.38
CA LEU A 125 1.82 5.11 4.02
C LEU A 125 1.84 6.24 3.01
N ASP A 126 0.66 6.79 2.71
CA ASP A 126 0.45 7.80 1.70
C ASP A 126 0.22 9.19 2.31
N LEU A 127 1.04 10.16 1.89
CA LEU A 127 0.81 11.57 2.19
C LEU A 127 -0.14 12.16 1.15
N HIS A 128 -1.42 12.23 1.48
CA HIS A 128 -2.54 12.48 0.57
C HIS A 128 -2.81 13.98 0.33
N ASN A 129 -1.83 14.69 -0.24
CA ASN A 129 -1.83 16.18 -0.22
C ASN A 129 -1.69 16.89 -1.57
N TYR A 130 -1.76 16.20 -2.72
CA TYR A 130 -1.85 16.82 -4.06
C TYR A 130 -0.72 17.82 -4.39
N ALA A 131 0.49 17.60 -3.86
CA ALA A 131 1.64 18.49 -3.89
C ALA A 131 1.40 19.85 -3.21
N ARG A 132 0.57 19.88 -2.15
CA ARG A 132 0.18 21.10 -1.44
C ARG A 132 0.23 20.93 0.08
N TYR A 133 0.33 22.08 0.76
CA TYR A 133 0.03 22.23 2.17
C TYR A 133 -0.88 23.45 2.33
N LYS A 134 -2.05 23.28 2.96
CA LYS A 134 -3.09 24.33 3.06
C LYS A 134 -3.39 25.02 1.72
N GLY A 135 -3.51 24.22 0.66
CA GLY A 135 -3.78 24.69 -0.69
C GLY A 135 -2.61 25.33 -1.44
N GLN A 136 -1.49 25.60 -0.78
CA GLN A 136 -0.30 26.22 -1.37
C GLN A 136 0.65 25.15 -1.94
N ILE A 137 1.15 25.35 -3.16
CA ILE A 137 2.03 24.40 -3.85
C ILE A 137 3.39 24.32 -3.14
N ILE A 138 3.89 23.10 -2.96
CA ILE A 138 5.24 22.81 -2.45
C ILE A 138 6.29 23.35 -3.44
N GLY A 139 7.24 24.12 -2.96
CA GLY A 139 8.28 24.79 -3.76
C GLY A 139 8.05 26.28 -3.92
N THR A 140 6.92 26.80 -3.47
CA THR A 140 6.66 28.25 -3.38
C THR A 140 7.25 28.83 -2.09
N SER A 141 7.28 30.17 -1.99
CA SER A 141 7.69 30.83 -0.74
C SER A 141 6.80 30.49 0.45
N ALA A 142 5.52 30.18 0.22
CA ALA A 142 4.58 29.77 1.24
C ALA A 142 4.87 28.37 1.78
N VAL A 143 5.34 27.45 0.93
CA VAL A 143 5.67 26.06 1.29
C VAL A 143 7.02 25.69 0.66
N PRO A 144 8.13 26.12 1.26
CA PRO A 144 9.46 25.81 0.73
C PRO A 144 9.73 24.30 0.67
N TYR A 145 10.53 23.85 -0.30
CA TYR A 145 10.95 22.44 -0.42
C TYR A 145 11.57 21.88 0.86
N SER A 146 12.28 22.71 1.62
CA SER A 146 12.88 22.31 2.90
C SER A 146 11.83 21.86 3.93
N ARG A 147 10.64 22.45 3.94
CA ARG A 147 9.55 22.04 4.82
C ARG A 147 8.94 20.71 4.40
N TYR A 148 8.90 20.45 3.10
CA TYR A 148 8.47 19.14 2.62
C TYR A 148 9.51 18.05 2.94
N LYS A 149 10.79 18.33 2.77
CA LYS A 149 11.87 17.45 3.23
C LYS A 149 11.75 17.16 4.73
N GLU A 150 11.50 18.19 5.53
CA GLU A 150 11.36 18.09 6.98
C GLU A 150 10.23 17.14 7.37
N ILE A 151 9.01 17.31 6.82
CA ILE A 151 7.89 16.40 7.15
C ILE A 151 8.18 14.96 6.72
N MET A 152 8.79 14.73 5.57
CA MET A 152 9.16 13.39 5.14
C MET A 152 10.24 12.77 6.05
N THR A 153 11.15 13.57 6.57
CA THR A 153 12.12 13.14 7.60
C THR A 153 11.41 12.77 8.90
N HIS A 154 10.44 13.57 9.34
CA HIS A 154 9.64 13.25 10.53
C HIS A 154 8.83 11.96 10.38
N ILE A 155 8.18 11.77 9.24
CA ILE A 155 7.44 10.54 8.90
C ILE A 155 8.37 9.33 8.97
N ALA A 156 9.54 9.40 8.34
CA ALA A 156 10.52 8.32 8.37
C ALA A 156 11.07 8.08 9.78
N THR A 157 11.39 9.15 10.54
CA THR A 157 11.86 9.04 11.93
C THR A 157 10.84 8.30 12.80
N LYS A 158 9.56 8.63 12.62
CA LYS A 158 8.50 8.05 13.44
C LYS A 158 8.21 6.59 13.09
N TRP A 159 8.17 6.24 11.80
CA TRP A 159 7.60 4.96 11.38
C TRP A 159 8.54 4.03 10.62
N SER A 160 9.80 4.38 10.33
CA SER A 160 10.72 3.50 9.60
C SER A 160 10.93 2.13 10.26
N SER A 161 10.87 2.06 11.59
CA SER A 161 11.01 0.81 12.36
C SER A 161 9.71 0.00 12.48
N GLN A 162 8.57 0.51 12.00
CA GLN A 162 7.30 -0.23 12.06
C GLN A 162 7.36 -1.47 11.16
N PRO A 163 7.13 -2.69 11.69
CA PRO A 163 7.24 -3.93 10.89
C PRO A 163 6.19 -4.02 9.78
N ALA A 164 5.05 -3.35 9.95
CA ALA A 164 4.00 -3.30 8.95
C ALA A 164 4.27 -2.25 7.84
N LEU A 165 5.13 -1.26 8.06
CA LEU A 165 5.45 -0.27 7.02
C LEU A 165 6.21 -0.93 5.88
N PHE A 166 5.60 -0.95 4.71
CA PHE A 166 6.16 -1.51 3.49
C PHE A 166 6.85 -0.46 2.62
N ALA A 167 6.19 0.66 2.38
CA ALA A 167 6.67 1.73 1.52
C ALA A 167 6.13 3.10 1.95
N TYR A 168 6.81 4.15 1.49
CA TYR A 168 6.34 5.53 1.61
C TYR A 168 5.81 5.98 0.26
N ASP A 169 4.52 6.29 0.17
CA ASP A 169 3.94 7.02 -0.94
C ASP A 169 4.02 8.51 -0.60
N ILE A 170 5.05 9.16 -1.15
CA ILE A 170 5.47 10.45 -0.61
C ILE A 170 4.50 11.59 -0.94
N MET A 171 3.62 11.41 -1.93
CA MET A 171 2.61 12.42 -2.28
C MET A 171 1.54 11.85 -3.19
N ASN A 172 0.29 11.85 -2.72
CA ASN A 172 -0.86 11.58 -3.56
C ASN A 172 -1.08 12.65 -4.63
N GLU A 173 -1.30 12.21 -5.85
CA GLU A 173 -1.87 12.97 -6.98
C GLU A 173 -1.35 14.40 -7.15
N PRO A 174 -0.06 14.64 -7.34
CA PRO A 174 0.42 15.96 -7.69
C PRO A 174 -0.35 16.55 -8.86
N ASN A 175 -0.87 17.77 -8.70
CA ASN A 175 -1.65 18.42 -9.75
C ASN A 175 -1.43 19.92 -9.84
N GLY A 176 -1.33 20.46 -11.06
CA GLY A 176 -1.01 21.87 -11.30
C GLY A 176 0.36 22.28 -10.73
N ALA A 177 1.25 21.32 -10.53
CA ALA A 177 2.56 21.50 -9.90
C ALA A 177 3.72 21.08 -10.81
N LEU A 178 3.53 21.01 -12.12
CA LEU A 178 4.50 20.45 -13.07
C LEU A 178 5.90 21.06 -12.95
N ALA A 179 5.99 22.40 -12.76
CA ALA A 179 7.26 23.08 -12.60
C ALA A 179 7.94 22.84 -11.23
N TYR A 180 7.19 22.38 -10.24
CA TYR A 180 7.66 22.24 -8.85
C TYR A 180 7.84 20.78 -8.44
N TRP A 181 6.96 19.90 -8.93
CA TRP A 181 6.85 18.54 -8.41
C TRP A 181 8.14 17.71 -8.58
N PRO A 182 8.88 17.73 -9.70
CA PRO A 182 10.11 16.94 -9.80
C PRO A 182 11.13 17.30 -8.73
N THR A 183 11.30 18.60 -8.45
CA THR A 183 12.17 19.07 -7.38
C THR A 183 11.61 18.70 -6.00
N ALA A 184 10.30 18.89 -5.77
CA ALA A 184 9.67 18.50 -4.52
C ALA A 184 9.83 17.00 -4.26
N ALA A 185 9.59 16.14 -5.27
CA ALA A 185 9.77 14.70 -5.15
C ALA A 185 11.21 14.32 -4.73
N GLN A 186 12.22 14.99 -5.29
CA GLN A 186 13.61 14.78 -4.85
C GLN A 186 13.81 15.16 -3.39
N TYR A 187 13.27 16.30 -2.94
CA TYR A 187 13.33 16.69 -1.53
C TYR A 187 12.58 15.70 -0.62
N GLY A 188 11.47 15.12 -1.10
CA GLY A 188 10.75 14.07 -0.39
C GLY A 188 11.58 12.80 -0.24
N ILE A 189 12.22 12.33 -1.32
CA ILE A 189 13.16 11.20 -1.30
C ILE A 189 14.28 11.47 -0.30
N ASP A 190 14.93 12.64 -0.43
CA ASP A 190 16.03 13.04 0.44
C ASP A 190 15.60 13.06 1.92
N GLY A 191 14.37 13.51 2.20
CA GLY A 191 13.81 13.52 3.54
C GLY A 191 13.67 12.13 4.14
N VAL A 192 13.07 11.19 3.39
CA VAL A 192 12.97 9.79 3.82
C VAL A 192 14.36 9.19 4.01
N ARG A 193 15.28 9.41 3.09
CA ARG A 193 16.61 8.80 3.07
C ARG A 193 17.57 9.35 4.12
N VAL A 194 17.22 10.44 4.81
CA VAL A 194 17.94 10.81 6.05
C VAL A 194 17.89 9.63 7.05
N ILE A 195 16.76 8.97 7.15
CA ILE A 195 16.48 7.94 8.17
C ILE A 195 16.44 6.53 7.56
N ASP A 196 15.48 6.26 6.64
CA ASP A 196 15.26 4.94 6.05
C ASP A 196 16.06 4.77 4.77
N LYS A 197 17.02 3.83 4.80
CA LYS A 197 17.95 3.59 3.70
C LYS A 197 17.50 2.47 2.75
N THR A 198 16.33 1.86 2.98
CA THR A 198 16.01 0.59 2.30
C THR A 198 14.61 0.49 1.72
N LYS A 199 13.57 0.94 2.46
CA LYS A 199 12.19 0.74 2.00
C LYS A 199 11.89 1.42 0.67
N PRO A 200 10.95 0.88 -0.12
CA PRO A 200 10.52 1.51 -1.37
C PRO A 200 9.96 2.92 -1.12
N ILE A 201 10.29 3.82 -2.03
CA ILE A 201 9.67 5.14 -2.13
C ILE A 201 8.81 5.15 -3.37
N ILE A 202 7.52 5.42 -3.18
CA ILE A 202 6.53 5.50 -4.26
C ILE A 202 6.43 6.95 -4.69
N ILE A 203 6.50 7.16 -6.01
CA ILE A 203 6.48 8.48 -6.65
C ILE A 203 5.28 8.53 -7.60
N GLU A 204 4.32 9.37 -7.29
CA GLU A 204 3.21 9.65 -8.19
C GLU A 204 3.54 10.77 -9.17
N GLY A 205 2.86 10.75 -10.31
CA GLY A 205 3.05 11.74 -11.37
C GLY A 205 2.19 12.99 -11.20
N ASN A 206 2.63 14.10 -11.80
CA ASN A 206 1.78 15.27 -11.98
C ASN A 206 0.56 14.93 -12.87
N GLY A 207 -0.50 15.73 -12.79
CA GLY A 207 -1.74 15.48 -13.54
C GLY A 207 -2.60 14.40 -12.92
N TRP A 208 -2.74 14.43 -11.56
CA TRP A 208 -3.54 13.49 -10.79
C TRP A 208 -3.04 12.02 -10.93
N ALA A 209 -1.73 11.85 -11.09
CA ALA A 209 -1.10 10.54 -11.32
C ALA A 209 -1.73 9.73 -12.47
N SER A 210 -2.40 10.36 -13.43
CA SER A 210 -3.17 9.67 -14.47
C SER A 210 -2.31 8.70 -15.27
N ALA A 211 -2.63 7.40 -15.23
CA ALA A 211 -1.93 6.36 -15.99
C ALA A 211 -2.03 6.61 -17.51
N THR A 212 -3.19 7.09 -17.99
CA THR A 212 -3.43 7.37 -19.40
C THR A 212 -2.56 8.53 -19.92
N ARG A 213 -2.35 9.55 -19.10
CA ARG A 213 -1.62 10.78 -19.46
C ARG A 213 -0.18 10.77 -18.92
N TRP A 214 0.27 9.69 -18.32
CA TRP A 214 1.57 9.62 -17.69
C TRP A 214 2.74 10.08 -18.58
N PRO A 215 2.85 9.62 -19.84
CA PRO A 215 3.94 10.02 -20.71
C PRO A 215 3.97 11.50 -21.10
N GLU A 216 2.85 12.21 -20.95
CA GLU A 216 2.74 13.61 -21.35
C GLU A 216 3.48 14.55 -20.38
N TRP A 217 3.57 14.18 -19.09
CA TRP A 217 3.98 15.11 -18.05
C TRP A 217 5.08 14.61 -17.12
N ASN A 218 5.47 13.36 -17.20
CA ASN A 218 6.22 12.74 -16.09
C ASN A 218 7.63 12.27 -16.45
N ASP A 219 8.13 12.55 -17.67
CA ASP A 219 9.50 12.18 -18.05
C ASP A 219 10.57 12.85 -17.19
N SER A 220 10.31 14.05 -16.65
CA SER A 220 11.23 14.74 -15.72
C SER A 220 11.49 13.96 -14.42
N LEU A 221 10.56 13.09 -14.01
CA LEU A 221 10.72 12.22 -12.84
C LEU A 221 11.79 11.14 -13.04
N LEU A 222 12.19 10.84 -14.29
CA LEU A 222 13.31 9.94 -14.59
C LEU A 222 14.65 10.44 -14.04
N ASN A 223 14.77 11.73 -13.78
CA ASN A 223 15.98 12.36 -13.22
C ASN A 223 16.12 12.19 -11.71
N LEU A 224 15.08 11.69 -11.02
CA LEU A 224 15.11 11.47 -9.58
C LEU A 224 16.22 10.49 -9.19
N LYS A 225 16.90 10.81 -8.09
CA LYS A 225 17.99 10.03 -7.54
C LYS A 225 17.57 9.45 -6.19
N ASP A 226 17.75 8.17 -6.03
CA ASP A 226 17.57 7.48 -4.75
C ASP A 226 18.83 6.65 -4.46
N PRO A 227 19.57 6.94 -3.38
CA PRO A 227 20.76 6.17 -3.00
C PRO A 227 20.48 4.67 -2.79
N ALA A 228 19.25 4.32 -2.41
CA ALA A 228 18.82 2.93 -2.25
C ALA A 228 18.41 2.26 -3.57
N ASN A 229 18.34 3.01 -4.67
CA ASN A 229 17.82 2.53 -5.96
C ASN A 229 16.47 1.81 -5.81
N ASN A 230 15.58 2.35 -4.98
CA ASN A 230 14.32 1.70 -4.60
C ASN A 230 13.10 2.60 -4.85
N ILE A 231 13.09 3.34 -5.97
CA ILE A 231 11.92 4.08 -6.45
C ILE A 231 10.97 3.12 -7.15
N VAL A 232 9.67 3.32 -6.89
CA VAL A 232 8.54 2.71 -7.60
C VAL A 232 7.65 3.85 -8.07
N TYR A 233 7.34 3.92 -9.37
CA TYR A 233 6.43 4.92 -9.89
C TYR A 233 5.00 4.47 -9.69
N SER A 234 4.10 5.40 -9.35
CA SER A 234 2.69 5.10 -9.10
C SER A 234 1.78 5.94 -9.98
N ALA A 235 0.80 5.27 -10.60
CA ALA A 235 -0.23 5.93 -11.37
C ALA A 235 -1.62 5.52 -10.88
N HIS A 236 -2.63 6.36 -11.17
CA HIS A 236 -4.03 6.11 -10.87
C HIS A 236 -4.84 5.87 -12.16
N SER A 237 -5.85 5.02 -12.09
CA SER A 237 -6.64 4.64 -13.26
C SER A 237 -8.12 4.52 -12.94
N TYR A 238 -8.89 5.51 -13.35
CA TYR A 238 -10.35 5.47 -13.39
C TYR A 238 -10.84 5.40 -14.82
N PHE A 239 -12.04 4.84 -15.06
CA PHE A 239 -12.52 4.54 -16.42
C PHE A 239 -13.50 5.59 -16.96
N ASP A 240 -13.75 6.66 -16.22
CA ASP A 240 -14.44 7.83 -16.73
C ASP A 240 -13.52 8.66 -17.64
N GLU A 241 -14.12 9.52 -18.48
CA GLU A 241 -13.41 10.27 -19.52
C GLU A 241 -12.22 11.06 -18.96
N ASN A 242 -12.44 11.75 -17.85
CA ASN A 242 -11.42 12.58 -17.20
C ASN A 242 -10.49 11.81 -16.26
N ALA A 243 -10.70 10.49 -16.08
CA ALA A 243 -9.96 9.64 -15.15
C ALA A 243 -10.01 10.11 -13.69
N GLY A 244 -11.08 10.80 -13.30
CA GLY A 244 -11.24 11.40 -11.97
C GLY A 244 -12.15 10.61 -11.02
N GLY A 245 -12.66 9.44 -11.45
CA GLY A 245 -13.57 8.63 -10.66
C GLY A 245 -15.00 9.17 -10.60
N ASN A 246 -15.37 10.10 -11.48
CA ASN A 246 -16.73 10.60 -11.61
C ASN A 246 -17.43 9.93 -12.79
N TYR A 247 -18.12 8.86 -12.51
CA TYR A 247 -18.78 8.02 -13.51
C TYR A 247 -20.17 8.47 -13.95
N GLN A 248 -20.67 9.63 -13.50
CA GLN A 248 -22.09 10.04 -13.67
C GLN A 248 -22.52 10.20 -15.13
N ALA A 249 -21.62 10.63 -16.02
CA ALA A 249 -21.91 10.87 -17.44
C ALA A 249 -21.40 9.75 -18.35
N VAL A 250 -20.91 8.65 -17.82
CA VAL A 250 -20.31 7.59 -18.64
C VAL A 250 -21.35 6.60 -19.13
N ASP A 251 -21.50 6.50 -20.45
CA ASP A 251 -22.27 5.43 -21.09
C ASP A 251 -21.38 4.19 -21.24
N VAL A 252 -21.44 3.31 -20.24
CA VAL A 252 -20.66 2.07 -20.22
C VAL A 252 -20.93 1.17 -21.42
N GLY A 253 -22.10 1.31 -22.05
CA GLY A 253 -22.48 0.54 -23.25
C GLY A 253 -21.63 0.86 -24.47
N LYS A 254 -20.98 2.01 -24.51
CA LYS A 254 -20.10 2.43 -25.59
C LYS A 254 -18.62 2.09 -25.36
N LEU A 255 -18.28 1.56 -24.18
CA LEU A 255 -16.90 1.24 -23.85
C LEU A 255 -16.54 -0.19 -24.27
N ASP A 256 -15.34 -0.33 -24.81
CA ASP A 256 -14.74 -1.63 -25.13
C ASP A 256 -14.44 -2.40 -23.83
N PRO A 257 -14.67 -3.73 -23.77
CA PRO A 257 -14.27 -4.55 -22.63
C PRO A 257 -12.80 -4.43 -22.23
N MET A 258 -11.89 -4.07 -23.15
CA MET A 258 -10.47 -3.82 -22.90
C MET A 258 -10.17 -2.38 -22.48
N TYR A 259 -11.19 -1.55 -22.26
CA TYR A 259 -11.00 -0.13 -21.95
C TYR A 259 -10.13 0.09 -20.71
N GLY A 260 -10.29 -0.73 -19.64
CA GLY A 260 -9.42 -0.67 -18.48
C GLY A 260 -7.94 -0.92 -18.80
N VAL A 261 -7.65 -1.84 -19.74
CA VAL A 261 -6.29 -2.06 -20.24
C VAL A 261 -5.79 -0.85 -21.01
N THR A 262 -6.62 -0.28 -21.89
CA THR A 262 -6.29 0.93 -22.65
C THR A 262 -5.91 2.08 -21.73
N ARG A 263 -6.57 2.20 -20.56
CA ARG A 263 -6.31 3.27 -19.60
C ARG A 263 -4.96 3.13 -18.90
N VAL A 264 -4.50 1.91 -18.56
CA VAL A 264 -3.23 1.69 -17.84
C VAL A 264 -2.04 1.47 -18.77
N LYS A 265 -2.28 1.06 -20.02
CA LYS A 265 -1.23 0.70 -20.98
C LYS A 265 -0.18 1.80 -21.19
N PRO A 266 -0.52 3.10 -21.36
CA PRO A 266 0.48 4.16 -21.55
C PRO A 266 1.50 4.22 -20.42
N PHE A 267 1.06 4.06 -19.16
CA PHE A 267 1.94 4.00 -18.00
C PHE A 267 2.82 2.74 -18.02
N VAL A 268 2.24 1.57 -18.29
CA VAL A 268 2.98 0.30 -18.33
C VAL A 268 4.05 0.32 -19.42
N GLU A 269 3.73 0.82 -20.61
CA GLU A 269 4.70 0.93 -21.71
C GLU A 269 5.80 1.97 -21.40
N TRP A 270 5.45 3.05 -20.70
CA TRP A 270 6.45 4.02 -20.22
C TRP A 270 7.42 3.36 -19.21
N LEU A 271 6.93 2.54 -18.28
CA LEU A 271 7.77 1.78 -17.35
C LEU A 271 8.72 0.84 -18.09
N LYS A 272 8.21 0.07 -19.06
CA LYS A 272 9.02 -0.85 -19.89
C LYS A 272 10.11 -0.10 -20.66
N LYS A 273 9.73 0.96 -21.37
CA LYS A 273 10.65 1.79 -22.15
C LYS A 273 11.79 2.32 -21.31
N ASN A 274 11.55 2.68 -20.07
CA ASN A 274 12.52 3.32 -19.18
C ASN A 274 13.16 2.35 -18.18
N GLY A 275 12.83 1.06 -18.19
CA GLY A 275 13.32 0.06 -17.24
C GLY A 275 12.97 0.40 -15.79
N LYS A 276 11.77 0.95 -15.56
CA LYS A 276 11.29 1.38 -14.24
C LYS A 276 10.27 0.40 -13.68
N ARG A 277 10.10 0.42 -12.36
CA ARG A 277 9.11 -0.37 -11.62
C ARG A 277 7.88 0.45 -11.36
N GLY A 278 6.70 -0.18 -11.41
CA GLY A 278 5.42 0.50 -11.30
C GLY A 278 4.41 -0.12 -10.35
N TYR A 279 3.41 0.67 -10.03
CA TYR A 279 2.32 0.37 -9.14
C TYR A 279 1.09 1.20 -9.57
N ILE A 280 -0.11 0.64 -9.46
CA ILE A 280 -1.35 1.38 -9.61
C ILE A 280 -1.88 1.70 -8.22
N GLY A 281 -1.64 2.94 -7.77
CA GLY A 281 -1.98 3.40 -6.41
C GLY A 281 -3.47 3.46 -6.17
N GLU A 282 -4.24 3.84 -7.20
CA GLU A 282 -5.68 3.86 -7.14
C GLU A 282 -6.31 3.38 -8.45
N PHE A 283 -7.37 2.61 -8.32
CA PHE A 283 -8.35 2.31 -9.35
C PHE A 283 -9.67 1.95 -8.67
N GLY A 284 -10.77 2.24 -9.32
CA GLY A 284 -12.10 1.92 -8.79
C GLY A 284 -13.13 1.94 -9.90
N ILE A 285 -14.22 1.21 -9.72
CA ILE A 285 -15.32 1.11 -10.68
C ILE A 285 -16.68 1.18 -9.96
N PRO A 286 -17.73 1.66 -10.66
CA PRO A 286 -19.10 1.56 -10.15
C PRO A 286 -19.58 0.12 -9.96
N ASP A 287 -20.58 -0.04 -9.10
CA ASP A 287 -21.22 -1.32 -8.79
C ASP A 287 -22.54 -1.56 -9.54
N ASN A 288 -22.93 -0.62 -10.40
CA ASN A 288 -24.26 -0.55 -11.01
C ASN A 288 -24.38 -1.28 -12.34
N ASP A 289 -23.27 -1.76 -12.93
CA ASP A 289 -23.29 -2.43 -14.24
C ASP A 289 -22.17 -3.50 -14.32
N PRO A 290 -22.48 -4.75 -14.71
CA PRO A 290 -21.49 -5.84 -14.76
C PRO A 290 -20.39 -5.63 -15.82
N ARG A 291 -20.59 -4.74 -16.80
CA ARG A 291 -19.57 -4.42 -17.79
C ARG A 291 -18.34 -3.77 -17.16
N TRP A 292 -18.52 -2.99 -16.09
CA TRP A 292 -17.40 -2.46 -15.29
C TRP A 292 -16.52 -3.56 -14.72
N LEU A 293 -17.14 -4.65 -14.23
CA LEU A 293 -16.42 -5.80 -13.68
C LEU A 293 -15.55 -6.48 -14.74
N THR A 294 -16.06 -6.60 -15.97
CA THR A 294 -15.31 -7.17 -17.10
C THR A 294 -14.10 -6.31 -17.45
N MET A 295 -14.25 -4.98 -17.52
CA MET A 295 -13.15 -4.05 -17.81
C MET A 295 -12.08 -4.10 -16.72
N MET A 296 -12.50 -4.14 -15.45
CA MET A 296 -11.61 -4.28 -14.30
C MET A 296 -10.86 -5.62 -14.30
N ASP A 297 -11.55 -6.72 -14.60
CA ASP A 297 -10.95 -8.05 -14.68
C ASP A 297 -9.84 -8.10 -15.76
N ASN A 298 -10.13 -7.59 -16.95
CA ASN A 298 -9.17 -7.48 -18.04
C ASN A 298 -7.95 -6.62 -17.67
N MET A 299 -8.17 -5.48 -17.00
CA MET A 299 -7.10 -4.62 -16.51
C MET A 299 -6.23 -5.34 -15.48
N LEU A 300 -6.83 -5.98 -14.50
CA LEU A 300 -6.10 -6.70 -13.45
C LEU A 300 -5.32 -7.89 -14.03
N ALA A 301 -5.88 -8.62 -15.00
CA ALA A 301 -5.17 -9.67 -15.71
C ALA A 301 -3.94 -9.13 -16.46
N TYR A 302 -4.07 -7.98 -17.13
CA TYR A 302 -2.95 -7.31 -17.79
C TYR A 302 -1.88 -6.83 -16.82
N LEU A 303 -2.27 -6.21 -15.70
CA LEU A 303 -1.35 -5.78 -14.65
C LEU A 303 -0.60 -6.98 -14.02
N LYS A 304 -1.30 -8.09 -13.76
CA LYS A 304 -0.71 -9.34 -13.28
C LYS A 304 0.35 -9.87 -14.22
N GLN A 305 0.10 -9.91 -15.54
CA GLN A 305 1.07 -10.35 -16.56
C GLN A 305 2.33 -9.48 -16.56
N ASN A 306 2.21 -8.21 -16.15
CA ASN A 306 3.32 -7.26 -16.07
C ASN A 306 3.90 -7.12 -14.65
N CYS A 307 3.48 -7.95 -13.69
CA CYS A 307 3.90 -7.87 -12.28
C CYS A 307 3.72 -6.45 -11.66
N ILE A 308 2.68 -5.74 -12.06
CA ILE A 308 2.35 -4.42 -11.52
C ILE A 308 1.23 -4.59 -10.50
N PRO A 309 1.51 -4.36 -9.21
CA PRO A 309 0.48 -4.43 -8.19
C PRO A 309 -0.46 -3.23 -8.26
N ALA A 310 -1.62 -3.37 -7.63
CA ALA A 310 -2.63 -2.33 -7.60
C ALA A 310 -3.37 -2.30 -6.26
N THR A 311 -3.82 -1.12 -5.84
CA THR A 311 -4.72 -0.98 -4.69
C THR A 311 -6.04 -0.36 -5.10
N TYR A 312 -7.13 -1.06 -4.77
CA TYR A 312 -8.48 -0.67 -5.14
C TYR A 312 -8.98 0.51 -4.27
N TRP A 313 -9.61 1.50 -4.88
CA TRP A 313 -10.29 2.61 -4.21
C TRP A 313 -11.80 2.33 -4.12
N ALA A 314 -12.42 2.05 -2.92
CA ALA A 314 -11.74 2.06 -1.65
C ALA A 314 -12.42 1.12 -0.65
N ALA A 315 -11.72 0.87 0.43
CA ALA A 315 -12.21 0.21 1.64
C ALA A 315 -12.06 1.15 2.85
N GLY A 316 -12.57 0.73 4.00
CA GLY A 316 -12.46 1.47 5.26
C GLY A 316 -13.76 2.14 5.69
N PRO A 317 -13.74 2.84 6.84
CA PRO A 317 -14.93 3.43 7.42
C PRO A 317 -15.45 4.66 6.66
N GLY A 318 -16.74 4.96 6.84
CA GLY A 318 -17.33 6.23 6.43
C GLY A 318 -17.83 6.30 4.99
N TRP A 319 -17.67 5.27 4.18
CA TRP A 319 -18.08 5.27 2.77
C TRP A 319 -19.59 5.12 2.55
N GLY A 320 -20.30 4.45 3.47
CA GLY A 320 -21.74 4.21 3.31
C GLY A 320 -22.06 3.49 2.00
N ASN A 321 -22.93 4.11 1.19
CA ASN A 321 -23.34 3.59 -0.12
C ASN A 321 -22.49 4.11 -1.29
N TYR A 322 -21.29 4.60 -1.04
CA TYR A 322 -20.40 5.05 -2.12
C TYR A 322 -20.18 3.95 -3.15
N PHE A 323 -20.48 4.24 -4.40
CA PHE A 323 -20.59 3.25 -5.48
C PHE A 323 -19.28 2.51 -5.82
N MET A 324 -18.12 3.07 -5.48
CA MET A 324 -16.83 2.40 -5.63
C MET A 324 -16.38 1.68 -4.35
N SER A 325 -17.03 1.87 -3.20
CA SER A 325 -16.64 1.18 -1.99
C SER A 325 -16.81 -0.33 -2.10
N VAL A 326 -15.82 -1.10 -1.61
CA VAL A 326 -15.92 -2.56 -1.48
C VAL A 326 -16.36 -3.00 -0.08
N GLU A 327 -16.59 -2.05 0.84
CA GLU A 327 -17.10 -2.40 2.16
C GLU A 327 -18.49 -3.05 2.05
N PRO A 328 -18.70 -4.18 2.73
CA PRO A 328 -20.01 -4.82 2.74
C PRO A 328 -21.10 -3.90 3.27
N VAL A 329 -22.25 -3.91 2.63
CA VAL A 329 -23.44 -3.16 3.05
C VAL A 329 -24.52 -4.11 3.51
N GLY A 330 -24.98 -3.96 4.75
CA GLY A 330 -25.99 -4.86 5.32
C GLY A 330 -25.55 -6.33 5.37
N GLY A 331 -24.25 -6.58 5.53
CA GLY A 331 -23.66 -7.92 5.54
C GLY A 331 -23.51 -8.57 4.16
N ARG A 332 -23.77 -7.82 3.07
CA ARG A 332 -23.62 -8.32 1.69
C ARG A 332 -22.36 -7.74 1.06
N GLU A 333 -21.58 -8.62 0.44
CA GLU A 333 -20.42 -8.21 -0.35
C GLU A 333 -20.84 -7.32 -1.53
N ARG A 334 -19.99 -6.38 -1.90
CA ARG A 334 -20.18 -5.51 -3.07
C ARG A 334 -19.82 -6.29 -4.34
N PRO A 335 -20.46 -5.99 -5.48
CA PRO A 335 -20.22 -6.71 -6.75
C PRO A 335 -18.76 -6.74 -7.18
N GLN A 336 -18.02 -5.65 -6.94
CA GLN A 336 -16.60 -5.52 -7.30
C GLN A 336 -15.74 -6.60 -6.61
N TRP A 337 -16.11 -7.01 -5.38
CA TRP A 337 -15.30 -7.92 -4.59
C TRP A 337 -15.17 -9.31 -5.25
N ALA A 338 -16.20 -9.80 -5.90
CA ALA A 338 -16.17 -11.08 -6.60
C ALA A 338 -15.07 -11.14 -7.67
N THR A 339 -14.83 -10.01 -8.38
CA THR A 339 -13.75 -9.90 -9.37
C THR A 339 -12.40 -9.70 -8.71
N LEU A 340 -12.30 -8.80 -7.74
CA LEU A 340 -11.06 -8.49 -7.02
C LEU A 340 -10.49 -9.74 -6.34
N LYS A 341 -11.33 -10.56 -5.73
CA LYS A 341 -10.94 -11.78 -5.01
C LYS A 341 -10.15 -12.78 -5.87
N LYS A 342 -10.33 -12.78 -7.19
CA LYS A 342 -9.56 -13.63 -8.12
C LYS A 342 -8.05 -13.32 -8.10
N TYR A 343 -7.67 -12.12 -7.68
CA TYR A 343 -6.29 -11.61 -7.69
C TYR A 343 -5.65 -11.57 -6.31
N VAL A 344 -6.41 -11.90 -5.26
CA VAL A 344 -5.90 -12.02 -3.90
C VAL A 344 -5.05 -13.28 -3.76
N ASN A 345 -3.90 -13.20 -3.11
CA ASN A 345 -2.95 -14.31 -2.92
C ASN A 345 -2.55 -15.03 -4.22
N ASN A 346 -2.74 -14.38 -5.36
CA ASN A 346 -2.53 -14.97 -6.68
C ASN A 346 -1.39 -14.25 -7.40
N THR A 347 -0.16 -14.45 -6.92
CA THR A 347 1.01 -13.85 -7.54
C THR A 347 2.13 -14.86 -7.78
N SER A 348 2.71 -14.80 -8.98
CA SER A 348 3.98 -15.43 -9.33
C SER A 348 5.14 -14.41 -9.36
N CYS A 349 4.84 -13.15 -9.06
CA CYS A 349 5.79 -12.05 -9.14
C CYS A 349 6.61 -11.97 -7.85
N SER A 350 7.93 -11.82 -7.97
CA SER A 350 8.85 -11.66 -6.84
C SER A 350 9.16 -10.19 -6.52
N THR A 351 8.91 -9.28 -7.47
CA THR A 351 9.19 -7.84 -7.34
C THR A 351 8.17 -7.02 -8.11
N PHE A 352 8.15 -5.71 -7.86
CA PHE A 352 7.43 -4.77 -8.71
C PHE A 352 7.90 -4.87 -10.16
N GLY A 353 6.96 -4.96 -11.09
CA GLY A 353 7.21 -5.00 -12.53
C GLY A 353 7.19 -3.62 -13.20
N PRO A 354 7.24 -3.60 -14.53
CA PRO A 354 7.29 -4.79 -15.37
C PRO A 354 8.64 -5.54 -15.28
N PRO A 355 8.66 -6.85 -15.53
CA PRO A 355 9.91 -7.61 -15.64
C PRO A 355 10.80 -7.01 -16.74
N LYS A 356 12.12 -7.06 -16.52
CA LYS A 356 13.10 -6.64 -17.52
C LYS A 356 13.19 -7.63 -18.66
#